data_183811ba809efb9d2a39516dc4750a09
#
_entry.id   183811ba809efb9d2a39516dc4750a09
#
_cell.length_a   1.000
_cell.length_b   1.000
_cell.length_c   1.000
_cell.angle_alpha   90.00
_cell.angle_beta   90.00
_cell.angle_gamma   90.00
#
_symmetry.space_group_name_H-M   'P 1'
#
loop_
_entity.id
_entity.type
_entity.pdbx_description
1 polymer ?
#
loop_
_entity_poly.entity_id
_entity_poly.type
_entity_poly.pdbx_seq_one_letter_code
_entity_poly.pdbx_strand_id
1 'polypeptide(L)'
;MINTDHWNERWPDHPVIRTFEPARPVKVDIGRALPLGRGGASRADHVSMRVKTSALYMSGYLDGALKFWARMHDGQWLGGVTVYVTDAGGTNSVEIDMLVTADAIAEAPAI
;
A
#
# COMPACT_ATOMS: atom_id res chain seq x y z
N MET A 1 11.56 -3.27 -4.66
CA MET A 1 11.40 -4.24 -3.54
C MET A 1 11.79 -3.57 -2.24
N ILE A 2 10.97 -3.69 -1.22
CA ILE A 2 11.28 -3.14 0.10
C ILE A 2 12.32 -4.05 0.76
N ASN A 3 13.45 -3.46 1.17
CA ASN A 3 14.55 -4.20 1.75
C ASN A 3 14.98 -3.53 3.06
N THR A 4 14.89 -4.25 4.16
CA THR A 4 15.28 -3.75 5.49
C THR A 4 16.57 -4.40 6.00
N ASP A 5 17.28 -5.16 5.17
CA ASP A 5 18.43 -5.98 5.59
C ASP A 5 19.59 -5.15 6.10
N HIS A 6 19.72 -3.89 5.65
CA HIS A 6 20.80 -3.00 6.06
C HIS A 6 20.45 -2.14 7.26
N TRP A 7 19.26 -2.28 7.79
CA TRP A 7 18.85 -1.53 8.97
C TRP A 7 19.43 -2.13 10.23
N ASN A 8 20.12 -1.33 11.03
CA ASN A 8 20.67 -1.75 12.31
C ASN A 8 19.94 -1.02 13.44
N GLU A 9 19.31 -1.77 14.33
CA GLU A 9 18.64 -1.18 15.49
C GLU A 9 19.67 -0.65 16.48
N ARG A 10 19.60 0.66 16.74
CA ARG A 10 20.50 1.31 17.70
C ARG A 10 20.10 0.97 19.13
N TRP A 11 18.83 0.86 19.39
CA TRP A 11 18.26 0.62 20.71
C TRP A 11 17.36 -0.61 20.64
N PRO A 12 17.87 -1.81 20.92
CA PRO A 12 17.07 -3.04 20.77
C PRO A 12 15.80 -3.07 21.61
N ASP A 13 15.77 -2.33 22.74
CA ASP A 13 14.59 -2.25 23.60
C ASP A 13 13.48 -1.39 22.97
N HIS A 14 13.81 -0.58 21.97
CA HIS A 14 12.88 0.30 21.29
C HIS A 14 13.03 0.14 19.77
N PRO A 15 12.60 -1.00 19.21
CA PRO A 15 12.82 -1.28 17.80
C PRO A 15 12.05 -0.29 16.92
N VAL A 16 12.71 0.18 15.86
CA VAL A 16 12.13 1.08 14.87
C VAL A 16 11.46 0.30 13.76
N ILE A 17 12.06 -0.82 13.35
CA ILE A 17 11.51 -1.67 12.30
C ILE A 17 11.12 -3.03 12.88
N ARG A 18 9.87 -3.43 12.63
CA ARG A 18 9.34 -4.74 13.03
C ARG A 18 8.90 -5.48 11.78
N THR A 19 9.66 -6.51 11.41
CA THR A 19 9.37 -7.30 10.22
C THR A 19 8.45 -8.46 10.53
N PHE A 20 7.70 -8.88 9.50
CA PHE A 20 6.84 -10.05 9.58
C PHE A 20 7.26 -11.08 8.54
N GLU A 21 7.50 -12.31 9.00
CA GLU A 21 7.74 -13.45 8.11
C GLU A 21 6.91 -14.64 8.59
N PRO A 22 5.95 -15.07 7.78
CA PRO A 22 5.56 -14.51 6.49
C PRO A 22 4.86 -13.16 6.63
N ALA A 23 4.80 -12.40 5.53
CA ALA A 23 4.06 -11.14 5.50
C ALA A 23 2.58 -11.39 5.83
N ARG A 24 1.94 -10.42 6.49
CA ARG A 24 0.55 -10.55 6.91
C ARG A 24 -0.40 -10.04 5.84
N PRO A 25 -1.46 -10.79 5.49
CA PRO A 25 -2.46 -10.29 4.56
C PRO A 25 -3.23 -9.12 5.18
N VAL A 26 -3.36 -8.04 4.41
CA VAL A 26 -4.06 -6.84 4.85
C VAL A 26 -4.88 -6.27 3.71
N LYS A 27 -5.77 -5.34 4.04
CA LYS A 27 -6.46 -4.47 3.09
C LYS A 27 -5.90 -3.07 3.24
N VAL A 28 -5.60 -2.41 2.12
CA VAL A 28 -5.07 -1.06 2.11
C VAL A 28 -6.08 -0.11 1.51
N ASP A 29 -6.46 0.91 2.28
CA ASP A 29 -7.37 1.96 1.81
C ASP A 29 -6.57 2.93 0.96
N ILE A 30 -6.73 2.85 -0.35
CA ILE A 30 -5.95 3.66 -1.29
C ILE A 30 -6.26 5.14 -1.16
N GLY A 31 -7.49 5.51 -0.84
CA GLY A 31 -7.83 6.90 -0.63
C GLY A 31 -7.08 7.54 0.52
N ARG A 32 -6.75 6.78 1.56
CA ARG A 32 -5.94 7.25 2.69
C ARG A 32 -4.45 7.12 2.42
N ALA A 33 -4.04 6.04 1.74
CA ALA A 33 -2.63 5.80 1.43
C ALA A 33 -2.09 6.80 0.42
N LEU A 34 -2.89 7.12 -0.60
CA LEU A 34 -2.51 8.02 -1.68
C LEU A 34 -3.64 9.05 -1.87
N PRO A 35 -3.50 10.25 -1.29
CA PRO A 35 -4.52 11.29 -1.46
C PRO A 35 -4.41 11.88 -2.87
N LEU A 36 -5.11 11.26 -3.82
CA LEU A 36 -5.03 11.62 -5.24
C LEU A 36 -5.83 12.87 -5.61
N GLY A 37 -6.52 13.46 -4.63
CA GLY A 37 -7.28 14.69 -4.84
C GLY A 37 -8.64 14.47 -5.49
N ARG A 38 -9.35 15.58 -5.74
CA ARG A 38 -10.70 15.56 -6.25
C ARG A 38 -10.80 15.77 -7.75
N GLY A 39 -9.69 15.88 -8.45
CA GLY A 39 -9.67 16.20 -9.87
C GLY A 39 -10.03 15.05 -10.80
N GLY A 40 -10.27 13.86 -10.25
CA GLY A 40 -10.41 12.64 -11.04
C GLY A 40 -11.59 12.64 -12.01
N ALA A 41 -12.75 13.13 -11.60
CA ALA A 41 -13.96 13.05 -12.42
C ALA A 41 -13.83 13.85 -13.72
N SER A 42 -13.39 15.11 -13.65
CA SER A 42 -13.23 15.92 -14.85
C SER A 42 -12.07 15.45 -15.72
N ARG A 43 -11.01 14.91 -15.11
CA ARG A 43 -9.90 14.35 -15.88
C ARG A 43 -10.31 13.07 -16.59
N ALA A 44 -11.16 12.27 -15.98
CA ALA A 44 -11.61 11.01 -16.57
C ALA A 44 -12.34 11.22 -17.89
N ASP A 45 -13.04 12.35 -18.05
CA ASP A 45 -13.76 12.66 -19.29
C ASP A 45 -12.84 12.89 -20.48
N HIS A 46 -11.56 13.19 -20.25
CA HIS A 46 -10.56 13.41 -21.29
C HIS A 46 -9.73 12.16 -21.59
N VAL A 47 -10.03 11.04 -20.95
CA VAL A 47 -9.25 9.80 -21.09
C VAL A 47 -9.99 8.89 -22.08
N SER A 48 -9.24 8.32 -23.04
CA SER A 48 -9.84 7.40 -24.03
C SER A 48 -10.35 6.13 -23.35
N MET A 49 -11.32 5.47 -24.00
CA MET A 49 -11.86 4.20 -23.48
C MET A 49 -10.80 3.10 -23.40
N ARG A 50 -9.82 3.10 -24.31
CA ARG A 50 -8.73 2.12 -24.27
C ARG A 50 -7.93 2.27 -22.99
N VAL A 51 -7.62 3.51 -22.60
CA VAL A 51 -6.88 3.76 -21.37
C VAL A 51 -7.76 3.45 -20.16
N LYS A 52 -9.03 3.88 -20.15
CA LYS A 52 -9.95 3.61 -19.04
C LYS A 52 -10.08 2.12 -18.73
N THR A 53 -10.05 1.26 -19.75
CA THR A 53 -10.24 -0.17 -19.56
C THR A 53 -8.94 -0.93 -19.28
N SER A 54 -7.78 -0.35 -19.64
CA SER A 54 -6.50 -1.03 -19.51
C SER A 54 -5.54 -0.42 -18.49
N ALA A 55 -5.85 0.76 -17.94
CA ALA A 55 -5.03 1.42 -16.94
C ALA A 55 -5.27 0.84 -15.55
N LEU A 56 -4.39 1.19 -14.62
CA LEU A 56 -4.49 0.72 -13.23
C LEU A 56 -5.78 1.21 -12.58
N TYR A 57 -6.44 0.29 -11.88
CA TYR A 57 -7.61 0.61 -11.09
C TYR A 57 -7.22 0.65 -9.61
N MET A 58 -7.08 1.84 -9.06
CA MET A 58 -6.67 2.06 -7.67
C MET A 58 -7.77 2.81 -6.93
N SER A 59 -8.70 2.07 -6.40
CA SER A 59 -9.85 2.63 -5.70
C SER A 59 -10.28 1.71 -4.55
N GLY A 60 -10.80 2.31 -3.48
CA GLY A 60 -11.28 1.56 -2.33
C GLY A 60 -10.17 0.83 -1.60
N TYR A 61 -10.46 -0.38 -1.17
CA TYR A 61 -9.51 -1.24 -0.47
C TYR A 61 -8.86 -2.20 -1.45
N LEU A 62 -7.53 -2.24 -1.44
CA LEU A 62 -6.77 -3.21 -2.23
C LEU A 62 -6.18 -4.29 -1.34
N ASP A 63 -6.11 -5.50 -1.86
CA ASP A 63 -5.39 -6.59 -1.19
C ASP A 63 -3.91 -6.26 -1.13
N GLY A 64 -3.29 -6.57 -0.01
CA GLY A 64 -1.88 -6.34 0.16
C GLY A 64 -1.26 -7.28 1.19
N ALA A 65 0.04 -7.19 1.31
CA ALA A 65 0.81 -7.91 2.31
C ALA A 65 1.61 -6.92 3.13
N LEU A 66 1.40 -6.94 4.44
CA LEU A 66 2.16 -6.11 5.38
C LEU A 66 3.46 -6.81 5.69
N LYS A 67 4.58 -6.22 5.31
CA LYS A 67 5.90 -6.80 5.47
C LYS A 67 6.62 -6.32 6.72
N PHE A 68 6.39 -5.07 7.10
CA PHE A 68 6.99 -4.53 8.32
C PHE A 68 6.25 -3.29 8.79
N TRP A 69 6.45 -2.95 10.06
CA TRP A 69 6.13 -1.64 10.62
C TRP A 69 7.43 -0.86 10.82
N ALA A 70 7.42 0.42 10.48
CA ALA A 70 8.55 1.32 10.72
C ALA A 70 8.08 2.54 11.49
N ARG A 71 8.86 2.95 12.49
CA ARG A 71 8.51 4.08 13.33
C ARG A 71 9.23 5.34 12.87
N MET A 72 8.49 6.43 12.75
CA MET A 72 9.07 7.73 12.41
C MET A 72 9.58 8.43 13.67
N HIS A 73 10.43 9.46 13.48
CA HIS A 73 11.01 10.23 14.57
C HIS A 73 9.97 10.92 15.45
N ASP A 74 8.77 11.17 14.92
CA ASP A 74 7.65 11.77 15.70
C ASP A 74 6.82 10.72 16.45
N GLY A 75 7.21 9.45 16.37
CA GLY A 75 6.52 8.34 17.01
C GLY A 75 5.45 7.66 16.19
N GLN A 76 5.11 8.18 15.03
CA GLN A 76 4.10 7.59 14.16
C GLN A 76 4.62 6.31 13.50
N TRP A 77 3.75 5.30 13.36
CA TRP A 77 4.09 4.05 12.69
C TRP A 77 3.61 4.05 11.25
N LEU A 78 4.48 3.61 10.35
CA LEU A 78 4.15 3.39 8.94
C LEU A 78 4.23 1.90 8.64
N GLY A 79 3.32 1.43 7.78
CA GLY A 79 3.36 0.05 7.31
C GLY A 79 4.07 -0.04 5.97
N GLY A 80 5.04 -0.94 5.86
CA GLY A 80 5.64 -1.30 4.59
C GLY A 80 4.81 -2.41 3.96
N VAL A 81 4.09 -2.10 2.89
CA VAL A 81 3.15 -3.03 2.27
C VAL A 81 3.47 -3.22 0.80
N THR A 82 3.14 -4.41 0.30
CA THR A 82 3.05 -4.68 -1.13
C THR A 82 1.57 -4.76 -1.47
N VAL A 83 1.09 -3.92 -2.36
CA VAL A 83 -0.30 -3.95 -2.80
C VAL A 83 -0.40 -4.57 -4.19
N TYR A 84 -1.50 -5.28 -4.42
CA TYR A 84 -1.77 -5.96 -5.68
C TYR A 84 -2.79 -5.15 -6.45
N VAL A 85 -2.35 -4.51 -7.53
CA VAL A 85 -3.17 -3.61 -8.34
C VAL A 85 -3.47 -4.26 -9.67
N THR A 86 -4.74 -4.27 -10.05
CA THR A 86 -5.15 -4.77 -11.37
C THR A 86 -5.48 -3.61 -12.30
N ASP A 87 -5.53 -3.89 -13.60
CA ASP A 87 -6.11 -2.95 -14.53
C ASP A 87 -7.64 -2.94 -14.37
N ALA A 88 -8.31 -1.97 -14.97
CA ALA A 88 -9.76 -1.84 -14.86
C ALA A 88 -10.50 -3.04 -15.44
N GLY A 89 -9.91 -3.73 -16.42
CA GLY A 89 -10.49 -4.93 -17.02
C GLY A 89 -10.20 -6.21 -16.24
N GLY A 90 -9.32 -6.16 -15.23
CA GLY A 90 -8.97 -7.33 -14.41
C GLY A 90 -8.07 -8.33 -15.10
N THR A 91 -7.42 -7.96 -16.19
CA THR A 91 -6.59 -8.88 -17.00
C THR A 91 -5.14 -8.90 -16.52
N ASN A 92 -4.58 -7.73 -16.23
CA ASN A 92 -3.19 -7.58 -15.81
C ASN A 92 -3.11 -7.12 -14.38
N SER A 93 -2.03 -7.47 -13.71
CA SER A 93 -1.78 -7.04 -12.34
C SER A 93 -0.33 -6.63 -12.15
N VAL A 94 -0.09 -5.80 -11.16
CA VAL A 94 1.24 -5.38 -10.77
C VAL A 94 1.32 -5.32 -9.24
N GLU A 95 2.47 -5.65 -8.70
CA GLU A 95 2.76 -5.51 -7.27
C GLU A 95 3.49 -4.20 -7.05
N ILE A 96 2.99 -3.40 -6.12
CA ILE A 96 3.58 -2.10 -5.81
C ILE A 96 3.95 -2.07 -4.33
N ASP A 97 5.22 -1.80 -4.03
CA ASP A 97 5.70 -1.63 -2.68
C ASP A 97 5.56 -0.17 -2.26
N MET A 98 5.02 0.07 -1.07
CA MET A 98 4.85 1.43 -0.57
C MET A 98 4.85 1.49 0.95
N LEU A 99 5.13 2.67 1.49
CA LEU A 99 4.92 2.98 2.89
C LEU A 99 3.59 3.71 3.03
N VAL A 100 2.76 3.26 3.96
CA VAL A 100 1.45 3.86 4.20
C VAL A 100 1.26 4.12 5.68
N THR A 101 0.38 5.06 6.00
CA THR A 101 0.03 5.34 7.40
C THR A 101 -0.76 4.18 7.98
N ALA A 102 -0.69 4.02 9.30
CA ALA A 102 -1.35 2.90 9.98
C ALA A 102 -2.87 2.92 9.76
N ASP A 103 -3.47 4.09 9.65
CA ASP A 103 -4.92 4.22 9.45
C ASP A 103 -5.38 3.78 8.06
N ALA A 104 -4.45 3.62 7.11
CA ALA A 104 -4.76 3.11 5.78
C ALA A 104 -4.78 1.59 5.71
N ILE A 105 -4.40 0.90 6.79
CA ILE A 105 -4.26 -0.55 6.81
C ILE A 105 -5.35 -1.16 7.69
N ALA A 106 -6.06 -2.16 7.16
CA ALA A 106 -7.01 -2.96 7.91
C ALA A 106 -6.62 -4.43 7.79
N GLU A 107 -6.89 -5.22 8.83
CA GLU A 107 -6.66 -6.65 8.75
C GLU A 107 -7.57 -7.29 7.70
N ALA A 108 -7.00 -8.21 6.91
CA ALA A 108 -7.82 -9.00 6.02
C ALA A 108 -8.66 -9.98 6.85
N PRO A 109 -9.94 -10.18 6.47
CA PRO A 109 -10.76 -11.15 7.19
C PRO A 109 -10.13 -12.53 7.12
N ALA A 110 -10.12 -13.22 8.25
CA ALA A 110 -9.73 -14.63 8.30
C ALA A 110 -10.80 -15.45 7.58
N ILE A 111 -10.37 -16.32 6.69
CA ILE A 111 -11.27 -17.20 5.96
C ILE A 111 -11.22 -18.60 6.56
#